data_74166b1a55f23803f74614e033eea087
#
_entry.id   74166b1a55f23803f74614e033eea087
#
_cell.length_a   1.000
_cell.length_b   1.000
_cell.length_c   1.000
_cell.angle_alpha   90.00
_cell.angle_beta   90.00
_cell.angle_gamma   90.00
#
_symmetry.space_group_name_H-M   'P 1'
#
loop_
_entity.id
_entity.type
_entity.pdbx_description
1 polymer ?
#
loop_
_entity_poly.entity_id
_entity_poly.type
_entity_poly.pdbx_seq_one_letter_code
_entity_poly.pdbx_strand_id
1 'polypeptide(L)'
;MGNDRPKLGILGGMGPQAALELCQRIVDHTAAGRDQEHIPTLVYNDTGIPDRTAAILGGGEEACYQALLAGARLLEGAGCRYLAMACNTAHYFADRLQADLEGMTLLHMVRDTAAAMAERGCRRAAILATDGTVRTRVYQRECEKLGIACVTLPEPLQRRIMSLIYGEIKTGGRGSMETFAPVDRAVREELGCDGAILGCTELSVFRTAHGLPDFYLDAMDVLARRCVTACSYPLREH
;
A
#
# COMPACT_ATOMS: atom_id res chain seq x y z
N MET A 1 -5.02 35.13 7.09
CA MET A 1 -5.31 33.84 7.74
C MET A 1 -4.30 32.84 7.18
N GLY A 2 -3.30 32.45 7.97
CA GLY A 2 -2.27 31.51 7.55
C GLY A 2 -2.92 30.19 7.15
N ASN A 3 -2.44 29.61 6.06
CA ASN A 3 -2.94 28.36 5.50
C ASN A 3 -2.43 27.20 6.38
N ASP A 4 -3.05 27.00 7.54
CA ASP A 4 -2.70 25.96 8.53
C ASP A 4 -3.30 24.59 8.13
N ARG A 5 -3.39 24.35 6.83
CA ARG A 5 -3.85 23.07 6.29
C ARG A 5 -2.73 22.05 6.40
N PRO A 6 -3.01 20.85 6.93
CA PRO A 6 -2.01 19.81 7.03
C PRO A 6 -1.51 19.43 5.63
N LYS A 7 -0.20 19.44 5.44
CA LYS A 7 0.44 18.95 4.23
C LYS A 7 0.62 17.45 4.30
N LEU A 8 0.32 16.78 3.21
CA LEU A 8 0.59 15.36 3.03
C LEU A 8 1.94 15.15 2.36
N GLY A 9 2.80 14.33 2.94
CA GLY A 9 4.01 13.84 2.30
C GLY A 9 3.78 12.45 1.72
N ILE A 10 4.13 12.23 0.47
CA ILE A 10 4.12 10.90 -0.16
C ILE A 10 5.55 10.49 -0.46
N LEU A 11 6.02 9.43 0.22
CA LEU A 11 7.29 8.79 -0.08
C LEU A 11 7.05 7.66 -1.08
N GLY A 12 7.52 7.90 -2.29
CA GLY A 12 7.43 7.00 -3.45
C GLY A 12 8.80 6.48 -3.91
N GLY A 13 8.86 6.07 -5.17
CA GLY A 13 10.08 5.50 -5.78
C GLY A 13 10.17 3.97 -5.67
N MET A 14 9.21 3.36 -5.01
CA MET A 14 9.20 1.94 -4.63
C MET A 14 8.15 1.02 -5.33
N GLY A 15 7.56 1.19 -6.49
CA GLY A 15 7.97 1.89 -7.66
C GLY A 15 7.42 3.33 -7.83
N PRO A 16 8.01 4.03 -8.80
CA PRO A 16 7.64 5.41 -9.07
C PRO A 16 6.20 5.58 -9.54
N GLN A 17 5.69 4.69 -10.37
CA GLN A 17 4.31 4.72 -10.85
C GLN A 17 3.29 4.59 -9.71
N ALA A 18 3.59 3.82 -8.68
CA ALA A 18 2.70 3.62 -7.54
C ALA A 18 2.44 4.92 -6.76
N ALA A 19 3.45 5.80 -6.64
CA ALA A 19 3.27 7.10 -5.98
C ALA A 19 2.36 8.03 -6.79
N LEU A 20 2.47 8.02 -8.11
CA LEU A 20 1.61 8.81 -8.99
C LEU A 20 0.16 8.29 -8.95
N GLU A 21 -0.01 7.00 -8.96
CA GLU A 21 -1.34 6.35 -8.80
C GLU A 21 -1.98 6.71 -7.44
N LEU A 22 -1.20 6.68 -6.35
CA LEU A 22 -1.68 7.11 -5.03
C LEU A 22 -2.11 8.57 -5.04
N CYS A 23 -1.34 9.47 -5.67
CA CYS A 23 -1.72 10.87 -5.82
C CYS A 23 -3.04 11.01 -6.55
N GLN A 24 -3.22 10.33 -7.68
CA GLN A 24 -4.45 10.37 -8.46
C GLN A 24 -5.65 9.91 -7.62
N ARG A 25 -5.53 8.79 -6.91
CA ARG A 25 -6.60 8.27 -6.05
C ARG A 25 -6.95 9.22 -4.90
N ILE A 26 -5.97 9.92 -4.32
CA ILE A 26 -6.23 10.94 -3.30
C ILE A 26 -7.06 12.10 -3.90
N VAL A 27 -6.72 12.53 -5.10
CA VAL A 27 -7.52 13.55 -5.82
C VAL A 27 -8.93 13.06 -6.08
N ASP A 28 -9.08 11.82 -6.57
CA ASP A 28 -10.37 11.22 -6.92
C ASP A 28 -11.27 11.03 -5.69
N HIS A 29 -10.69 10.64 -4.54
CA HIS A 29 -11.42 10.46 -3.29
C HIS A 29 -11.72 11.74 -2.54
N THR A 30 -11.08 12.87 -2.87
CA THR A 30 -11.38 14.15 -2.24
C THR A 30 -12.64 14.76 -2.84
N ALA A 31 -13.63 15.06 -1.99
CA ALA A 31 -14.83 15.77 -2.43
C ALA A 31 -14.52 17.26 -2.58
N ALA A 32 -13.96 17.63 -3.72
CA ALA A 32 -13.58 18.99 -4.07
C ALA A 32 -14.30 19.45 -5.35
N GLY A 33 -14.73 20.70 -5.38
CA GLY A 33 -15.33 21.36 -6.54
C GLY A 33 -14.35 22.30 -7.27
N ARG A 34 -13.19 22.57 -6.67
CA ARG A 34 -12.14 23.44 -7.23
C ARG A 34 -10.76 23.08 -6.64
N ASP A 35 -9.70 23.49 -7.32
CA ASP A 35 -8.31 23.12 -6.99
C ASP A 35 -7.92 23.42 -5.53
N GLN A 36 -8.39 24.57 -4.99
CA GLN A 36 -8.06 25.01 -3.65
C GLN A 36 -8.70 24.17 -2.52
N GLU A 37 -9.56 23.26 -2.86
CA GLU A 37 -10.22 22.33 -1.93
C GLU A 37 -9.52 20.98 -1.88
N HIS A 38 -8.47 20.75 -2.65
CA HIS A 38 -7.61 19.58 -2.57
C HIS A 38 -6.52 19.69 -1.51
N ILE A 39 -5.96 18.55 -1.13
CA ILE A 39 -4.93 18.42 -0.09
C ILE A 39 -3.60 18.98 -0.62
N PRO A 40 -2.92 19.91 0.06
CA PRO A 40 -1.54 20.29 -0.26
C PRO A 40 -0.62 19.06 -0.09
N THR A 41 -0.04 18.59 -1.18
CA THR A 41 0.71 17.33 -1.20
C THR A 41 2.13 17.55 -1.74
N LEU A 42 3.13 17.02 -1.02
CA LEU A 42 4.49 16.89 -1.51
C LEU A 42 4.76 15.42 -1.84
N VAL A 43 5.31 15.17 -3.03
CA VAL A 43 5.71 13.85 -3.47
C VAL A 43 7.22 13.81 -3.61
N TYR A 44 7.85 12.94 -2.82
CA TYR A 44 9.26 12.61 -2.99
C TYR A 44 9.40 11.21 -3.56
N ASN A 45 9.69 11.12 -4.85
CA ASN A 45 9.73 9.88 -5.60
C ASN A 45 11.19 9.39 -5.70
N ASP A 46 11.71 8.81 -4.62
CA ASP A 46 13.10 8.37 -4.51
C ASP A 46 13.28 6.96 -5.07
N THR A 47 13.73 6.89 -6.31
CA THR A 47 14.04 5.61 -6.97
C THR A 47 15.38 4.99 -6.52
N GLY A 48 16.15 5.69 -5.69
CA GLY A 48 17.39 5.21 -5.08
C GLY A 48 17.17 4.30 -3.86
N ILE A 49 15.94 4.24 -3.31
CA ILE A 49 15.62 3.34 -2.18
C ILE A 49 15.81 1.88 -2.63
N PRO A 50 16.67 1.09 -1.95
CA PRO A 50 16.91 -0.32 -2.30
C PRO A 50 15.62 -1.13 -2.40
N ASP A 51 15.57 -2.17 -3.25
CA ASP A 51 14.41 -3.06 -3.32
C ASP A 51 14.13 -3.68 -1.95
N ARG A 52 12.93 -3.47 -1.43
CA ARG A 52 12.52 -3.83 -0.07
C ARG A 52 12.51 -5.34 0.14
N THR A 53 12.05 -6.10 -0.85
CA THR A 53 12.06 -7.57 -0.77
C THR A 53 13.48 -8.10 -0.75
N ALA A 54 14.33 -7.63 -1.65
CA ALA A 54 15.73 -8.03 -1.70
C ALA A 54 16.50 -7.61 -0.42
N ALA A 55 16.25 -6.40 0.08
CA ALA A 55 16.87 -5.91 1.32
C ALA A 55 16.48 -6.76 2.53
N ILE A 56 15.20 -7.03 2.72
CA ILE A 56 14.68 -7.81 3.84
C ILE A 56 15.16 -9.28 3.79
N LEU A 57 15.17 -9.89 2.61
CA LEU A 57 15.54 -11.29 2.47
C LEU A 57 17.06 -11.52 2.31
N GLY A 58 17.79 -10.49 1.91
CA GLY A 58 19.24 -10.55 1.60
C GLY A 58 20.17 -9.86 2.61
N GLY A 59 19.64 -9.34 3.73
CA GLY A 59 20.45 -8.71 4.79
C GLY A 59 20.79 -7.23 4.55
N GLY A 60 20.10 -6.56 3.62
CA GLY A 60 20.26 -5.12 3.33
C GLY A 60 19.28 -4.22 4.09
N GLU A 61 18.67 -4.70 5.16
CA GLU A 61 17.59 -4.02 5.88
C GLU A 61 17.98 -2.61 6.36
N GLU A 62 19.18 -2.47 6.94
CA GLU A 62 19.60 -1.18 7.49
C GLU A 62 19.79 -0.12 6.39
N ALA A 63 20.41 -0.47 5.28
CA ALA A 63 20.58 0.46 4.16
C ALA A 63 19.22 0.90 3.58
N CYS A 64 18.27 -0.03 3.45
CA CYS A 64 16.91 0.26 3.01
C CYS A 64 16.19 1.16 4.02
N TYR A 65 16.30 0.88 5.31
CA TYR A 65 15.71 1.69 6.37
C TYR A 65 16.25 3.13 6.36
N GLN A 66 17.58 3.31 6.28
CA GLN A 66 18.20 4.64 6.26
C GLN A 66 17.75 5.47 5.04
N ALA A 67 17.60 4.85 3.89
CA ALA A 67 17.07 5.52 2.71
C ALA A 67 15.59 5.96 2.91
N LEU A 68 14.75 5.10 3.50
CA LEU A 68 13.37 5.45 3.85
C LEU A 68 13.31 6.60 4.86
N LEU A 69 14.14 6.55 5.91
CA LEU A 69 14.22 7.59 6.95
C LEU A 69 14.67 8.93 6.37
N ALA A 70 15.67 8.93 5.50
CA ALA A 70 16.15 10.14 4.84
C ALA A 70 15.03 10.81 4.02
N GLY A 71 14.28 10.04 3.23
CA GLY A 71 13.14 10.52 2.46
C GLY A 71 12.01 11.04 3.34
N ALA A 72 11.71 10.33 4.43
CA ALA A 72 10.68 10.76 5.39
C ALA A 72 11.07 12.06 6.10
N ARG A 73 12.31 12.19 6.57
CA ARG A 73 12.81 13.43 7.20
C ARG A 73 12.83 14.63 6.24
N LEU A 74 13.09 14.40 4.96
CA LEU A 74 12.98 15.45 3.94
C LEU A 74 11.55 16.00 3.87
N LEU A 75 10.55 15.11 3.85
CA LEU A 75 9.15 15.49 3.84
C LEU A 75 8.72 16.17 5.16
N GLU A 76 9.19 15.65 6.30
CA GLU A 76 8.96 16.26 7.61
C GLU A 76 9.55 17.67 7.69
N GLY A 77 10.80 17.87 7.25
CA GLY A 77 11.46 19.17 7.19
C GLY A 77 10.78 20.15 6.23
N ALA A 78 10.08 19.65 5.22
CA ALA A 78 9.23 20.47 4.34
C ALA A 78 7.87 20.85 4.97
N GLY A 79 7.62 20.44 6.22
CA GLY A 79 6.41 20.75 6.98
C GLY A 79 5.22 19.84 6.66
N CYS A 80 5.47 18.62 6.17
CA CYS A 80 4.41 17.63 6.04
C CYS A 80 4.01 17.13 7.43
N ARG A 81 2.70 17.00 7.67
CA ARG A 81 2.14 16.53 8.92
C ARG A 81 1.83 15.04 8.89
N TYR A 82 1.56 14.50 7.72
CA TYR A 82 1.27 13.08 7.50
C TYR A 82 2.21 12.53 6.44
N LEU A 83 2.62 11.26 6.65
CA LEU A 83 3.43 10.50 5.71
C LEU A 83 2.62 9.33 5.16
N ALA A 84 2.53 9.22 3.85
CA ALA A 84 2.04 8.03 3.15
C ALA A 84 3.19 7.38 2.39
N MET A 85 3.38 6.07 2.55
CA MET A 85 4.34 5.28 1.78
C MET A 85 3.60 4.44 0.73
N ALA A 86 3.87 4.72 -0.55
CA ALA A 86 3.26 3.99 -1.67
C ALA A 86 3.92 2.61 -1.88
N CYS A 87 4.07 1.83 -0.80
CA CYS A 87 4.71 0.51 -0.83
C CYS A 87 4.30 -0.34 0.37
N ASN A 88 3.64 -1.47 0.13
CA ASN A 88 3.24 -2.40 1.19
C ASN A 88 4.44 -3.00 1.94
N THR A 89 5.46 -3.47 1.19
CA THR A 89 6.64 -4.12 1.78
C THR A 89 7.42 -3.15 2.68
N ALA A 90 7.45 -1.84 2.37
CA ALA A 90 8.12 -0.84 3.20
C ALA A 90 7.49 -0.70 4.59
N HIS A 91 6.23 -1.12 4.78
CA HIS A 91 5.57 -1.10 6.09
C HIS A 91 6.17 -2.11 7.09
N TYR A 92 7.10 -2.98 6.66
CA TYR A 92 7.98 -3.71 7.57
C TYR A 92 8.76 -2.78 8.49
N PHE A 93 9.13 -1.61 8.00
CA PHE A 93 9.89 -0.59 8.74
C PHE A 93 8.99 0.46 9.42
N ALA A 94 7.67 0.38 9.29
CA ALA A 94 6.76 1.46 9.66
C ALA A 94 6.84 1.88 11.13
N ASP A 95 6.89 0.93 12.07
CA ASP A 95 6.96 1.23 13.50
C ASP A 95 8.29 1.90 13.87
N ARG A 96 9.40 1.39 13.32
CA ARG A 96 10.72 1.98 13.51
C ARG A 96 10.78 3.39 12.90
N LEU A 97 10.24 3.55 11.69
CA LEU A 97 10.20 4.84 11.01
C LEU A 97 9.37 5.86 11.80
N GLN A 98 8.20 5.45 12.31
CA GLN A 98 7.37 6.34 13.13
C GLN A 98 8.07 6.75 14.43
N ALA A 99 8.86 5.87 15.04
CA ALA A 99 9.61 6.20 16.25
C ALA A 99 10.74 7.22 16.02
N ASP A 100 11.27 7.28 14.80
CA ASP A 100 12.36 8.19 14.42
C ASP A 100 11.86 9.50 13.76
N LEU A 101 10.54 9.71 13.65
CA LEU A 101 9.91 10.96 13.21
C LEU A 101 9.46 11.77 14.42
N GLU A 102 9.69 13.09 14.39
CA GLU A 102 9.42 13.98 15.53
C GLU A 102 8.03 14.59 15.51
N GLY A 103 7.53 15.00 14.37
CA GLY A 103 6.27 15.74 14.23
C GLY A 103 5.35 15.25 13.12
N MET A 104 5.77 14.25 12.33
CA MET A 104 5.00 13.71 11.23
C MET A 104 4.41 12.33 11.59
N THR A 105 3.13 12.14 11.29
CA THR A 105 2.42 10.87 11.54
C THR A 105 2.43 10.00 10.29
N LEU A 106 2.93 8.77 10.40
CA LEU A 106 2.86 7.79 9.33
C LEU A 106 1.46 7.17 9.25
N LEU A 107 0.82 7.27 8.09
CA LEU A 107 -0.44 6.60 7.78
C LEU A 107 -0.14 5.13 7.42
N HIS A 108 -0.59 4.21 8.28
CA HIS A 108 -0.13 2.83 8.23
C HIS A 108 -1.01 1.96 7.33
N MET A 109 -0.70 1.93 6.02
CA MET A 109 -1.47 1.21 5.00
C MET A 109 -1.91 -0.20 5.44
N VAL A 110 -1.02 -0.98 6.05
CA VAL A 110 -1.30 -2.38 6.42
C VAL A 110 -2.33 -2.46 7.55
N ARG A 111 -2.22 -1.61 8.59
CA ARG A 111 -3.20 -1.55 9.70
C ARG A 111 -4.56 -1.10 9.21
N ASP A 112 -4.59 -0.05 8.41
CA ASP A 112 -5.83 0.50 7.88
C ASP A 112 -6.51 -0.53 6.95
N THR A 113 -5.73 -1.28 6.16
CA THR A 113 -6.27 -2.35 5.29
C THR A 113 -6.83 -3.51 6.10
N ALA A 114 -6.13 -3.94 7.17
CA ALA A 114 -6.63 -5.00 8.05
C ALA A 114 -7.93 -4.56 8.76
N ALA A 115 -8.01 -3.30 9.21
CA ALA A 115 -9.23 -2.73 9.79
C ALA A 115 -10.38 -2.72 8.78
N ALA A 116 -10.15 -2.29 7.55
CA ALA A 116 -11.15 -2.29 6.49
C ALA A 116 -11.63 -3.70 6.11
N MET A 117 -10.76 -4.73 6.18
CA MET A 117 -11.19 -6.13 6.03
C MET A 117 -12.11 -6.57 7.19
N ALA A 118 -11.79 -6.18 8.43
CA ALA A 118 -12.64 -6.47 9.59
C ALA A 118 -14.01 -5.79 9.48
N GLU A 119 -14.05 -4.52 9.06
CA GLU A 119 -15.30 -3.76 8.84
C GLU A 119 -16.20 -4.40 7.77
N ARG A 120 -15.62 -5.08 6.78
CA ARG A 120 -16.35 -5.87 5.79
C ARG A 120 -16.85 -7.22 6.32
N GLY A 121 -16.54 -7.56 7.58
CA GLY A 121 -16.88 -8.85 8.18
C GLY A 121 -16.04 -10.01 7.70
N CYS A 122 -14.91 -9.77 7.04
CA CYS A 122 -14.00 -10.80 6.58
C CYS A 122 -13.38 -11.54 7.76
N ARG A 123 -13.40 -12.87 7.72
CA ARG A 123 -12.81 -13.74 8.75
C ARG A 123 -11.60 -14.51 8.25
N ARG A 124 -11.49 -14.69 6.93
CA ARG A 124 -10.42 -15.45 6.31
C ARG A 124 -9.98 -14.78 5.01
N ALA A 125 -8.85 -14.08 5.06
CA ALA A 125 -8.33 -13.27 3.95
C ALA A 125 -7.10 -13.92 3.29
N ALA A 126 -7.09 -14.01 1.96
CA ALA A 126 -5.86 -14.30 1.22
C ALA A 126 -4.97 -13.05 1.14
N ILE A 127 -3.65 -13.24 1.29
CA ILE A 127 -2.68 -12.15 1.14
C ILE A 127 -1.97 -12.29 -0.22
N LEU A 128 -2.30 -11.41 -1.15
CA LEU A 128 -1.66 -11.34 -2.47
C LEU A 128 -0.59 -10.25 -2.44
N ALA A 129 0.66 -10.63 -2.26
CA ALA A 129 1.76 -9.70 -2.03
C ALA A 129 3.12 -10.26 -2.46
N THR A 130 4.16 -9.44 -2.38
CA THR A 130 5.54 -9.91 -2.62
C THR A 130 6.00 -10.86 -1.52
N ASP A 131 7.02 -11.68 -1.82
CA ASP A 131 7.64 -12.59 -0.84
C ASP A 131 8.13 -11.85 0.40
N GLY A 132 8.67 -10.63 0.25
CA GLY A 132 9.09 -9.80 1.37
C GLY A 132 7.92 -9.47 2.31
N THR A 133 6.77 -9.06 1.77
CA THR A 133 5.57 -8.77 2.54
C THR A 133 5.02 -10.02 3.24
N VAL A 134 4.98 -11.17 2.53
CA VAL A 134 4.47 -12.43 3.08
C VAL A 134 5.37 -12.96 4.19
N ARG A 135 6.70 -12.99 3.98
CA ARG A 135 7.67 -13.54 4.94
C ARG A 135 7.82 -12.70 6.20
N THR A 136 7.70 -11.38 6.09
CA THR A 136 7.73 -10.47 7.24
C THR A 136 6.45 -10.50 8.06
N ARG A 137 5.39 -11.14 7.56
CA ARG A 137 4.09 -11.28 8.24
C ARG A 137 3.44 -9.95 8.62
N VAL A 138 3.71 -8.87 7.89
CA VAL A 138 3.17 -7.54 8.23
C VAL A 138 1.63 -7.52 8.22
N TYR A 139 1.00 -8.15 7.23
CA TYR A 139 -0.47 -8.28 7.19
C TYR A 139 -0.99 -9.28 8.21
N GLN A 140 -0.36 -10.44 8.32
CA GLN A 140 -0.80 -11.50 9.23
C GLN A 140 -0.88 -10.99 10.66
N ARG A 141 0.14 -10.24 11.13
CA ARG A 141 0.15 -9.67 12.49
C ARG A 141 -1.00 -8.71 12.74
N GLU A 142 -1.32 -7.84 11.80
CA GLU A 142 -2.41 -6.87 11.97
C GLU A 142 -3.78 -7.53 11.83
N CYS A 143 -3.94 -8.48 10.93
CA CYS A 143 -5.18 -9.25 10.77
C CYS A 143 -5.46 -10.14 11.99
N GLU A 144 -4.44 -10.82 12.55
CA GLU A 144 -4.55 -11.66 13.74
C GLU A 144 -5.08 -10.89 14.95
N LYS A 145 -4.65 -9.62 15.14
CA LYS A 145 -5.17 -8.74 16.19
C LYS A 145 -6.68 -8.47 16.07
N LEU A 146 -7.21 -8.59 14.87
CA LEU A 146 -8.62 -8.34 14.53
C LEU A 146 -9.43 -9.64 14.34
N GLY A 147 -8.83 -10.79 14.65
CA GLY A 147 -9.48 -12.09 14.52
C GLY A 147 -9.64 -12.59 13.09
N ILE A 148 -8.89 -12.04 12.13
CA ILE A 148 -8.90 -12.45 10.73
C ILE A 148 -7.78 -13.47 10.50
N ALA A 149 -8.16 -14.68 10.05
CA ALA A 149 -7.21 -15.70 9.64
C ALA A 149 -6.61 -15.34 8.26
N CYS A 150 -5.29 -15.22 8.18
CA CYS A 150 -4.61 -14.94 6.92
C CYS A 150 -4.19 -16.23 6.21
N VAL A 151 -4.53 -16.33 4.94
CA VAL A 151 -4.11 -17.41 4.05
C VAL A 151 -2.97 -16.92 3.17
N THR A 152 -1.82 -17.58 3.28
CA THR A 152 -0.71 -17.42 2.35
C THR A 152 -0.89 -18.38 1.18
N LEU A 153 -0.55 -17.94 -0.01
CA LEU A 153 -0.68 -18.78 -1.19
C LEU A 153 0.29 -19.98 -1.15
N PRO A 154 -0.10 -21.15 -1.65
CA PRO A 154 0.83 -22.22 -1.99
C PRO A 154 1.93 -21.70 -2.94
N GLU A 155 3.13 -22.27 -2.81
CA GLU A 155 4.31 -21.80 -3.55
C GLU A 155 4.11 -21.62 -5.07
N PRO A 156 3.44 -22.54 -5.80
CA PRO A 156 3.21 -22.33 -7.24
C PRO A 156 2.37 -21.08 -7.55
N LEU A 157 1.38 -20.75 -6.71
CA LEU A 157 0.53 -19.57 -6.87
C LEU A 157 1.25 -18.30 -6.41
N GLN A 158 2.07 -18.39 -5.36
CA GLN A 158 2.91 -17.27 -4.93
C GLN A 158 3.92 -16.88 -6.02
N ARG A 159 4.54 -17.85 -6.71
CA ARG A 159 5.40 -17.58 -7.87
C ARG A 159 4.65 -16.86 -9.00
N ARG A 160 3.38 -17.15 -9.24
CA ARG A 160 2.56 -16.42 -10.21
C ARG A 160 2.36 -14.96 -9.80
N ILE A 161 2.07 -14.71 -8.52
CA ILE A 161 1.96 -13.33 -8.01
C ILE A 161 3.28 -12.59 -8.14
N MET A 162 4.41 -13.22 -7.83
CA MET A 162 5.73 -12.61 -8.03
C MET A 162 6.02 -12.32 -9.51
N SER A 163 5.67 -13.25 -10.41
CA SER A 163 5.79 -13.03 -11.87
C SER A 163 4.91 -11.87 -12.35
N LEU A 164 3.67 -11.80 -11.89
CA LEU A 164 2.75 -10.72 -12.22
C LEU A 164 3.32 -9.36 -11.77
N ILE A 165 3.82 -9.28 -10.52
CA ILE A 165 4.35 -8.04 -9.95
C ILE A 165 5.66 -7.62 -10.64
N TYR A 166 6.68 -8.50 -10.65
CA TYR A 166 8.01 -8.14 -11.10
C TYR A 166 8.23 -8.34 -12.61
N GLY A 167 7.65 -9.40 -13.19
CA GLY A 167 7.83 -9.74 -14.57
C GLY A 167 6.94 -8.97 -15.53
N GLU A 168 5.73 -8.61 -15.12
CA GLU A 168 4.75 -8.00 -16.00
C GLU A 168 4.49 -6.52 -15.67
N ILE A 169 4.19 -6.19 -14.39
CA ILE A 169 3.72 -4.83 -14.05
C ILE A 169 4.89 -3.88 -13.79
N LYS A 170 5.88 -4.27 -13.00
CA LYS A 170 7.07 -3.42 -12.73
C LYS A 170 7.89 -3.13 -13.99
N THR A 171 7.76 -3.94 -15.01
CA THR A 171 8.39 -3.73 -16.33
C THR A 171 7.61 -2.77 -17.24
N GLY A 172 6.52 -2.18 -16.74
CA GLY A 172 5.71 -1.19 -17.45
C GLY A 172 4.42 -1.73 -18.07
N GLY A 173 4.11 -3.02 -17.88
CA GLY A 173 2.86 -3.63 -18.32
C GLY A 173 1.71 -3.41 -17.35
N ARG A 174 0.54 -3.96 -17.69
CA ARG A 174 -0.65 -3.93 -16.84
C ARG A 174 -0.95 -5.28 -16.18
N GLY A 175 -0.11 -6.29 -16.41
CA GLY A 175 -0.32 -7.66 -15.99
C GLY A 175 -1.34 -8.41 -16.84
N SER A 176 -1.32 -9.75 -16.80
CA SER A 176 -2.24 -10.58 -17.58
C SER A 176 -3.20 -11.36 -16.68
N MET A 177 -4.45 -11.48 -17.14
CA MET A 177 -5.43 -12.37 -16.50
C MET A 177 -5.04 -13.84 -16.60
N GLU A 178 -4.25 -14.25 -17.60
CA GLU A 178 -3.73 -15.61 -17.72
C GLU A 178 -2.83 -15.98 -16.54
N THR A 179 -1.96 -15.06 -16.11
CA THR A 179 -1.11 -15.25 -14.93
C THR A 179 -1.94 -15.24 -13.66
N PHE A 180 -2.97 -14.39 -13.57
CA PHE A 180 -3.77 -14.19 -12.37
C PHE A 180 -4.90 -15.22 -12.18
N ALA A 181 -5.54 -15.69 -13.24
CA ALA A 181 -6.73 -16.55 -13.16
C ALA A 181 -6.58 -17.82 -12.29
N PRO A 182 -5.43 -18.54 -12.29
CA PRO A 182 -5.25 -19.67 -11.37
C PRO A 182 -5.22 -19.24 -9.89
N VAL A 183 -4.73 -18.02 -9.59
CA VAL A 183 -4.73 -17.47 -8.23
C VAL A 183 -6.15 -17.06 -7.84
N ASP A 184 -6.88 -16.38 -8.74
CA ASP A 184 -8.28 -15.99 -8.53
C ASP A 184 -9.14 -17.22 -8.18
N ARG A 185 -9.06 -18.27 -9.00
CA ARG A 185 -9.81 -19.50 -8.74
C ARG A 185 -9.46 -20.11 -7.38
N ALA A 186 -8.17 -20.23 -7.07
CA ALA A 186 -7.73 -20.86 -5.83
C ALA A 186 -8.23 -20.07 -4.59
N VAL A 187 -8.10 -18.75 -4.57
CA VAL A 187 -8.51 -17.96 -3.40
C VAL A 187 -10.01 -17.90 -3.21
N ARG A 188 -10.78 -17.94 -4.29
CA ARG A 188 -12.25 -17.85 -4.25
C ARG A 188 -12.93 -19.21 -4.04
N GLU A 189 -12.35 -20.30 -4.54
CA GLU A 189 -13.03 -21.60 -4.62
C GLU A 189 -12.35 -22.70 -3.80
N GLU A 190 -11.01 -22.64 -3.64
CA GLU A 190 -10.25 -23.78 -3.09
C GLU A 190 -9.72 -23.51 -1.68
N LEU A 191 -9.32 -22.26 -1.37
CA LEU A 191 -8.67 -21.91 -0.10
C LEU A 191 -9.65 -21.45 0.99
N GLY A 192 -10.95 -21.40 0.68
CA GLY A 192 -12.00 -21.01 1.61
C GLY A 192 -11.86 -19.58 2.14
N CYS A 193 -11.35 -18.66 1.33
CA CYS A 193 -11.25 -17.25 1.68
C CYS A 193 -12.58 -16.56 1.42
N ASP A 194 -12.94 -15.63 2.31
CA ASP A 194 -14.09 -14.74 2.15
C ASP A 194 -13.69 -13.34 1.66
N GLY A 195 -12.39 -13.10 1.47
CA GLY A 195 -11.82 -11.91 0.84
C GLY A 195 -10.33 -12.07 0.58
N ALA A 196 -9.76 -11.15 -0.18
CA ALA A 196 -8.33 -11.10 -0.46
C ALA A 196 -7.79 -9.67 -0.40
N ILE A 197 -6.57 -9.50 0.11
CA ILE A 197 -5.87 -8.22 0.15
C ILE A 197 -4.90 -8.13 -1.02
N LEU A 198 -5.03 -7.08 -1.84
CA LEU A 198 -4.03 -6.71 -2.82
C LEU A 198 -2.91 -5.94 -2.09
N GLY A 199 -1.96 -6.70 -1.52
CA GLY A 199 -0.88 -6.23 -0.67
C GLY A 199 0.38 -5.83 -1.44
N CYS A 200 0.23 -5.39 -2.69
CA CYS A 200 1.27 -4.77 -3.50
C CYS A 200 0.65 -3.70 -4.40
N THR A 201 1.30 -2.57 -4.52
CA THR A 201 0.80 -1.43 -5.30
C THR A 201 0.71 -1.73 -6.80
N GLU A 202 1.50 -2.64 -7.31
CA GLU A 202 1.39 -3.16 -8.68
C GLU A 202 0.05 -3.89 -8.89
N LEU A 203 -0.45 -4.61 -7.87
CA LEU A 203 -1.77 -5.25 -7.95
C LEU A 203 -2.92 -4.24 -7.95
N SER A 204 -2.71 -3.03 -7.44
CA SER A 204 -3.65 -1.92 -7.59
C SER A 204 -3.77 -1.47 -9.05
N VAL A 205 -2.63 -1.36 -9.75
CA VAL A 205 -2.59 -1.09 -11.19
C VAL A 205 -3.31 -2.20 -11.96
N PHE A 206 -3.06 -3.46 -11.58
CA PHE A 206 -3.75 -4.62 -12.16
C PHE A 206 -5.26 -4.56 -11.96
N ARG A 207 -5.72 -4.26 -10.73
CA ARG A 207 -7.14 -4.10 -10.42
C ARG A 207 -7.80 -3.04 -11.29
N THR A 208 -7.19 -1.87 -11.41
CA THR A 208 -7.70 -0.78 -12.25
C THR A 208 -7.80 -1.19 -13.71
N ALA A 209 -6.81 -1.91 -14.23
CA ALA A 209 -6.75 -2.32 -15.63
C ALA A 209 -7.78 -3.41 -15.99
N HIS A 210 -8.11 -4.31 -15.06
CA HIS A 210 -8.90 -5.51 -15.32
C HIS A 210 -10.26 -5.56 -14.60
N GLY A 211 -10.55 -4.58 -13.74
CA GLY A 211 -11.85 -4.49 -13.07
C GLY A 211 -12.10 -5.63 -12.08
N LEU A 212 -11.14 -5.91 -11.16
CA LEU A 212 -11.33 -6.98 -10.17
C LEU A 212 -12.53 -6.69 -9.25
N PRO A 213 -13.29 -7.74 -8.86
CA PRO A 213 -14.47 -7.60 -7.99
C PRO A 213 -14.10 -7.16 -6.57
N ASP A 214 -15.12 -6.75 -5.80
CA ASP A 214 -14.96 -6.28 -4.41
C ASP A 214 -14.49 -7.34 -3.42
N PHE A 215 -14.42 -8.59 -3.82
CA PHE A 215 -13.70 -9.65 -3.10
C PHE A 215 -12.24 -9.26 -2.80
N TYR A 216 -11.64 -8.46 -3.68
CA TYR A 216 -10.26 -7.96 -3.56
C TYR A 216 -10.23 -6.57 -2.95
N LEU A 217 -9.77 -6.45 -1.71
CA LEU A 217 -9.51 -5.15 -1.08
C LEU A 217 -8.17 -4.61 -1.53
N ASP A 218 -8.19 -3.42 -2.10
CA ASP A 218 -7.00 -2.72 -2.56
C ASP A 218 -6.40 -1.86 -1.44
N ALA A 219 -5.22 -2.24 -0.96
CA ALA A 219 -4.53 -1.53 0.11
C ALA A 219 -4.16 -0.08 -0.26
N MET A 220 -3.88 0.20 -1.54
CA MET A 220 -3.61 1.56 -2.00
C MET A 220 -4.87 2.43 -1.94
N ASP A 221 -6.02 1.88 -2.28
CA ASP A 221 -7.29 2.59 -2.19
C ASP A 221 -7.64 2.96 -0.74
N VAL A 222 -7.45 1.99 0.17
CA VAL A 222 -7.61 2.24 1.62
C VAL A 222 -6.68 3.35 2.10
N LEU A 223 -5.40 3.32 1.71
CA LEU A 223 -4.45 4.37 2.07
C LEU A 223 -4.85 5.73 1.50
N ALA A 224 -5.30 5.80 0.25
CA ALA A 224 -5.75 7.04 -0.38
C ALA A 224 -6.91 7.67 0.40
N ARG A 225 -7.93 6.90 0.75
CA ARG A 225 -9.06 7.34 1.58
C ARG A 225 -8.59 7.78 2.98
N ARG A 226 -7.64 7.05 3.57
CA ARG A 226 -7.04 7.42 4.86
C ARG A 226 -6.28 8.74 4.79
N CYS A 227 -5.56 9.02 3.70
CA CYS A 227 -4.91 10.32 3.48
C CYS A 227 -5.91 11.47 3.49
N VAL A 228 -7.07 11.30 2.83
CA VAL A 228 -8.11 12.33 2.78
C VAL A 228 -8.66 12.60 4.19
N THR A 229 -9.04 11.55 4.92
CA THR A 229 -9.63 11.70 6.26
C THR A 229 -8.64 12.21 7.29
N ALA A 230 -7.37 11.74 7.26
CA ALA A 230 -6.33 12.21 8.17
C ALA A 230 -6.04 13.69 8.00
N CYS A 231 -6.07 14.19 6.77
CA CYS A 231 -5.91 15.60 6.45
C CYS A 231 -7.17 16.44 6.72
N SER A 232 -8.24 15.83 7.25
CA SER A 232 -9.52 16.49 7.56
C SER A 232 -10.24 17.06 6.31
N TYR A 233 -10.10 16.38 5.19
CA TYR A 233 -10.85 16.68 3.98
C TYR A 233 -12.06 15.74 3.83
N PRO A 234 -13.15 16.19 3.20
CA PRO A 234 -14.32 15.35 2.97
C PRO A 234 -14.02 14.28 1.91
N LEU A 235 -14.49 13.05 2.16
CA LEU A 235 -14.45 11.97 1.17
C LEU A 235 -15.57 12.18 0.15
N ARG A 236 -15.25 11.88 -1.11
CA ARG A 236 -16.25 11.77 -2.16
C ARG A 236 -17.07 10.51 -1.92
N GLU A 237 -18.39 10.67 -1.86
CA GLU A 237 -19.35 9.55 -1.88
C GLU A 237 -19.40 8.95 -3.30
N HIS A 238 -19.32 7.63 -3.41
CA HIS A 238 -19.42 6.88 -4.68
C HIS A 238 -20.72 6.11 -4.73
#